data_41b7a43e3c6ae75c8ff4df70781e3db4
#
_entry.id   41b7a43e3c6ae75c8ff4df70781e3db4
#
_cell.length_a   1.000
_cell.length_b   1.000
_cell.length_c   1.000
_cell.angle_alpha   90.00
_cell.angle_beta   90.00
_cell.angle_gamma   90.00
#
_symmetry.space_group_name_H-M   'P 1'
#
loop_
_entity.id
_entity.type
_entity.pdbx_description
1 polymer ?
#
loop_
_entity_poly.entity_id
_entity_poly.type
_entity_poly.pdbx_seq_one_letter_code
_entity_poly.pdbx_strand_id
1 'polypeptide(L)'
;LFIFIIPIVTLSQISNVNLQDYWYNDTIITTYDGQSIFNEVWGLELSNNKYAVLGSTIGTHIFSIQNSKIEEIAFVKGKYSGAQAVHRDYHDFNGYLYAVCDENLSSLQIFDLRYLPDSIPLVYDSDSLIIRAHNIFIDTAKAKMYACAVSTPMGFHAMNVYDLNNPTNPQLIYSYDDVGHVHDAYVYNDTAFLNCAAEGLKVIKSTNNSSYIQIGELNIYPDKDYNHSGWINDSKTTYLMCDEALGKDVKVLDVADLNDIQVKALLNSEMGDEESSVPHNVIIRKNIAYLSYYHDGLQIFDISNST
;
A
#
# COMPACT_ATOMS: atom_id res chain seq x y z
N LEU A 1 47.27 -14.13 6.42
CA LEU A 1 46.62 -12.92 6.90
C LEU A 1 45.11 -13.12 6.70
N PHE A 2 44.39 -13.47 7.75
CA PHE A 2 42.94 -13.59 7.72
C PHE A 2 42.36 -12.17 7.96
N ILE A 3 41.72 -11.59 6.96
CA ILE A 3 40.96 -10.37 7.10
C ILE A 3 39.55 -10.77 7.56
N PHE A 4 39.25 -10.53 8.84
CA PHE A 4 37.88 -10.60 9.34
C PHE A 4 37.15 -9.36 8.81
N ILE A 5 36.25 -9.56 7.84
CA ILE A 5 35.27 -8.54 7.48
C ILE A 5 34.20 -8.59 8.58
N ILE A 6 34.29 -7.66 9.52
CA ILE A 6 33.19 -7.39 10.45
C ILE A 6 32.13 -6.69 9.60
N PRO A 7 30.89 -7.21 9.51
CA PRO A 7 29.83 -6.46 8.85
C PRO A 7 29.68 -5.14 9.62
N ILE A 8 29.92 -4.03 8.95
CA ILE A 8 29.56 -2.72 9.48
C ILE A 8 28.04 -2.70 9.48
N VAL A 9 27.44 -2.93 10.64
CA VAL A 9 26.03 -2.60 10.86
C VAL A 9 26.00 -1.08 10.83
N THR A 10 25.58 -0.51 9.70
CA THR A 10 25.24 0.89 9.64
C THR A 10 24.02 1.08 10.54
N LEU A 11 24.27 1.62 11.73
CA LEU A 11 23.20 2.07 12.62
C LEU A 11 22.48 3.19 11.86
N SER A 12 21.27 2.94 11.41
CA SER A 12 20.40 3.99 10.92
C SER A 12 20.28 5.06 11.99
N GLN A 13 20.42 6.32 11.62
CA GLN A 13 20.30 7.42 12.57
C GLN A 13 18.82 7.55 12.96
N ILE A 14 18.45 7.02 14.13
CA ILE A 14 17.11 7.20 14.71
C ILE A 14 17.11 8.57 15.40
N SER A 15 16.32 9.50 14.87
CA SER A 15 16.12 10.82 15.46
C SER A 15 14.64 11.00 15.82
N ASN A 16 14.37 11.45 17.05
CA ASN A 16 13.02 11.75 17.56
C ASN A 16 12.02 10.57 17.59
N VAL A 17 12.49 9.35 17.37
CA VAL A 17 11.70 8.10 17.41
C VAL A 17 12.40 7.09 18.28
N ASN A 18 11.65 6.30 19.05
CA ASN A 18 12.20 5.21 19.87
C ASN A 18 11.60 3.88 19.41
N LEU A 19 12.46 2.94 19.03
CA LEU A 19 12.05 1.57 18.77
C LEU A 19 11.51 0.96 20.08
N GLN A 20 10.26 0.52 20.07
CA GLN A 20 9.61 -0.08 21.23
C GLN A 20 9.78 -1.60 21.25
N ASP A 21 9.60 -2.22 20.10
CA ASP A 21 9.72 -3.66 19.93
C ASP A 21 9.94 -4.00 18.46
N TYR A 22 10.36 -5.24 18.17
CA TYR A 22 10.49 -5.75 16.82
C TYR A 22 10.22 -7.27 16.79
N TRP A 23 9.81 -7.76 15.64
CA TRP A 23 9.66 -9.17 15.36
C TRP A 23 10.43 -9.53 14.08
N TYR A 24 11.06 -10.68 14.07
CA TYR A 24 11.78 -11.21 12.93
C TYR A 24 11.77 -12.74 12.94
N ASN A 25 11.68 -13.35 11.76
CA ASN A 25 11.76 -14.79 11.59
C ASN A 25 12.65 -15.12 10.39
N ASP A 26 13.86 -15.58 10.67
CA ASP A 26 14.90 -15.93 9.68
C ASP A 26 14.69 -17.31 9.03
N THR A 27 13.69 -18.06 9.47
CA THR A 27 13.33 -19.35 8.85
C THR A 27 12.40 -19.20 7.65
N ILE A 28 11.84 -18.01 7.44
CA ILE A 28 11.00 -17.73 6.27
C ILE A 28 11.89 -17.59 5.04
N ILE A 29 11.49 -18.23 3.95
CA ILE A 29 12.21 -18.16 2.68
C ILE A 29 12.28 -16.71 2.17
N THR A 30 13.46 -16.27 1.75
CA THR A 30 13.64 -14.97 1.11
C THR A 30 13.08 -14.94 -0.31
N THR A 31 12.89 -13.75 -0.86
CA THR A 31 12.66 -13.59 -2.30
C THR A 31 13.81 -14.18 -3.12
N TYR A 32 13.56 -14.46 -4.40
CA TYR A 32 14.52 -15.13 -5.27
C TYR A 32 15.85 -14.36 -5.43
N ASP A 33 15.82 -13.04 -5.26
CA ASP A 33 16.99 -12.16 -5.26
C ASP A 33 17.68 -12.08 -3.89
N GLY A 34 17.11 -12.73 -2.86
CA GLY A 34 17.63 -12.76 -1.50
C GLY A 34 17.49 -11.45 -0.72
N GLN A 35 16.73 -10.46 -1.24
CA GLN A 35 16.67 -9.12 -0.66
C GLN A 35 15.60 -8.97 0.43
N SER A 36 14.47 -9.65 0.27
CA SER A 36 13.31 -9.45 1.14
C SER A 36 12.73 -10.77 1.67
N ILE A 37 12.12 -10.68 2.84
CA ILE A 37 11.28 -11.73 3.44
C ILE A 37 9.85 -11.20 3.56
N PHE A 38 9.75 -9.94 3.97
CA PHE A 38 8.50 -9.23 4.25
C PHE A 38 8.21 -8.21 3.15
N ASN A 39 6.94 -7.92 2.99
CA ASN A 39 6.46 -6.94 2.04
C ASN A 39 5.52 -5.93 2.71
N GLU A 40 4.23 -5.97 2.52
CA GLU A 40 3.29 -4.97 3.01
C GLU A 40 3.06 -5.06 4.53
N VAL A 41 2.76 -3.93 5.16
CA VAL A 41 2.29 -3.82 6.55
C VAL A 41 1.00 -3.01 6.62
N TRP A 42 -0.02 -3.55 7.31
CA TRP A 42 -1.30 -2.88 7.54
C TRP A 42 -1.62 -2.80 9.02
N GLY A 43 -2.03 -1.62 9.50
CA GLY A 43 -2.44 -1.41 10.90
C GLY A 43 -3.95 -1.36 11.04
N LEU A 44 -4.52 -2.06 12.02
CA LEU A 44 -5.95 -2.02 12.28
C LEU A 44 -6.28 -1.96 13.78
N GLU A 45 -7.45 -1.43 14.09
CA GLU A 45 -7.97 -1.36 15.46
C GLU A 45 -9.37 -1.98 15.53
N LEU A 46 -9.55 -2.94 16.43
CA LEU A 46 -10.81 -3.65 16.65
C LEU A 46 -11.14 -3.66 18.13
N SER A 47 -12.30 -3.13 18.51
CA SER A 47 -12.75 -3.13 19.91
C SER A 47 -11.69 -2.59 20.89
N ASN A 48 -11.01 -1.52 20.52
CA ASN A 48 -9.90 -0.87 21.25
C ASN A 48 -8.61 -1.71 21.35
N ASN A 49 -8.51 -2.84 20.67
CA ASN A 49 -7.28 -3.59 20.53
C ASN A 49 -6.59 -3.23 19.21
N LYS A 50 -5.27 -3.09 19.26
CA LYS A 50 -4.45 -2.76 18.09
C LYS A 50 -3.79 -4.00 17.55
N TYR A 51 -3.81 -4.12 16.24
CA TYR A 51 -3.20 -5.23 15.52
C TYR A 51 -2.36 -4.69 14.36
N ALA A 52 -1.37 -5.48 13.96
CA ALA A 52 -0.65 -5.29 12.71
C ALA A 52 -0.79 -6.55 11.85
N VAL A 53 -0.92 -6.33 10.56
CA VAL A 53 -0.85 -7.37 9.54
C VAL A 53 0.49 -7.19 8.82
N LEU A 54 1.23 -8.27 8.62
CA LEU A 54 2.49 -8.26 7.89
C LEU A 54 2.45 -9.31 6.80
N GLY A 55 2.72 -8.91 5.58
CA GLY A 55 2.91 -9.81 4.47
C GLY A 55 4.32 -10.40 4.44
N SER A 56 4.42 -11.65 4.02
CA SER A 56 5.69 -12.31 3.77
C SER A 56 5.63 -13.15 2.48
N THR A 57 6.77 -13.67 2.08
CA THR A 57 6.86 -14.62 0.94
C THR A 57 5.98 -15.84 1.11
N ILE A 58 5.58 -16.19 2.34
CA ILE A 58 4.78 -17.40 2.61
C ILE A 58 3.31 -17.11 2.94
N GLY A 59 2.94 -15.87 3.31
CA GLY A 59 1.55 -15.56 3.65
C GLY A 59 1.39 -14.32 4.53
N THR A 60 0.34 -14.34 5.32
CA THR A 60 -0.15 -13.24 6.15
C THR A 60 0.08 -13.54 7.62
N HIS A 61 0.80 -12.68 8.31
CA HIS A 61 1.05 -12.73 9.75
C HIS A 61 0.21 -11.68 10.46
N ILE A 62 -0.42 -12.04 11.58
CA ILE A 62 -1.21 -11.14 12.41
C ILE A 62 -0.55 -10.99 13.77
N PHE A 63 -0.37 -9.74 14.18
CA PHE A 63 0.24 -9.40 15.46
C PHE A 63 -0.73 -8.64 16.35
N SER A 64 -0.77 -8.99 17.62
CA SER A 64 -1.33 -8.16 18.67
C SER A 64 -0.30 -7.11 19.11
N ILE A 65 -0.74 -5.87 19.29
CA ILE A 65 0.10 -4.77 19.79
C ILE A 65 -0.45 -4.33 21.15
N GLN A 66 0.20 -4.74 22.22
CA GLN A 66 -0.20 -4.42 23.60
C GLN A 66 1.01 -3.99 24.45
N ASN A 67 0.85 -2.92 25.21
CA ASN A 67 1.90 -2.42 26.12
C ASN A 67 3.26 -2.20 25.42
N SER A 68 3.23 -1.67 24.19
CA SER A 68 4.42 -1.48 23.35
C SER A 68 5.16 -2.80 23.03
N LYS A 69 4.45 -3.92 23.01
CA LYS A 69 4.95 -5.22 22.60
C LYS A 69 4.15 -5.72 21.41
N ILE A 70 4.84 -6.40 20.49
CA ILE A 70 4.24 -7.09 19.35
C ILE A 70 4.36 -8.59 19.56
N GLU A 71 3.26 -9.30 19.35
CA GLU A 71 3.19 -10.75 19.50
C GLU A 71 2.45 -11.33 18.28
N GLU A 72 3.08 -12.26 17.57
CA GLU A 72 2.41 -12.99 16.50
C GLU A 72 1.34 -13.90 17.10
N ILE A 73 0.07 -13.63 16.76
CA ILE A 73 -1.08 -14.39 17.27
C ILE A 73 -1.68 -15.32 16.23
N ALA A 74 -1.41 -15.09 14.95
CA ALA A 74 -1.89 -15.96 13.88
C ALA A 74 -1.02 -15.83 12.62
N PHE A 75 -0.97 -16.92 11.86
CA PHE A 75 -0.40 -16.99 10.52
C PHE A 75 -1.37 -17.72 9.58
N VAL A 76 -1.58 -17.13 8.40
CA VAL A 76 -2.33 -17.78 7.33
C VAL A 76 -1.49 -17.87 6.07
N LYS A 77 -1.33 -19.07 5.55
CA LYS A 77 -0.58 -19.30 4.33
C LYS A 77 -1.26 -18.61 3.14
N GLY A 78 -0.48 -17.88 2.33
CA GLY A 78 -0.96 -17.31 1.09
C GLY A 78 -1.33 -18.38 0.07
N LYS A 79 -2.30 -18.09 -0.82
CA LYS A 79 -2.64 -19.00 -1.94
C LYS A 79 -1.40 -19.33 -2.74
N TYR A 80 -0.65 -18.32 -3.17
CA TYR A 80 0.72 -18.48 -3.61
C TYR A 80 1.67 -18.25 -2.43
N SER A 81 2.71 -19.08 -2.32
CA SER A 81 3.71 -19.07 -1.25
C SER A 81 5.04 -19.54 -1.79
N GLY A 82 6.08 -18.73 -1.68
CA GLY A 82 7.44 -19.06 -2.16
C GLY A 82 8.24 -17.82 -2.52
N ALA A 83 9.47 -18.02 -2.95
CA ALA A 83 10.46 -16.98 -3.22
C ALA A 83 10.06 -15.93 -4.27
N GLN A 84 9.02 -16.18 -5.05
CA GLN A 84 8.50 -15.21 -6.02
C GLN A 84 7.36 -14.34 -5.46
N ALA A 85 6.88 -14.57 -4.22
CA ALA A 85 5.87 -13.71 -3.60
C ALA A 85 6.55 -12.45 -3.04
N VAL A 86 6.77 -11.47 -3.89
CA VAL A 86 7.42 -10.20 -3.57
C VAL A 86 6.40 -9.20 -3.02
N HIS A 87 5.19 -9.18 -3.58
CA HIS A 87 4.16 -8.19 -3.24
C HIS A 87 2.90 -8.86 -2.72
N ARG A 88 2.48 -8.45 -1.54
CA ARG A 88 1.15 -8.66 -1.00
C ARG A 88 0.60 -7.32 -0.59
N ASP A 89 -0.73 -7.20 -0.60
CA ASP A 89 -1.37 -5.99 -0.14
C ASP A 89 -2.64 -6.30 0.64
N TYR A 90 -2.98 -5.40 1.59
CA TYR A 90 -4.04 -5.59 2.57
C TYR A 90 -4.88 -4.34 2.76
N HIS A 91 -6.17 -4.55 2.95
CA HIS A 91 -7.06 -3.52 3.47
C HIS A 91 -8.18 -4.15 4.28
N ASP A 92 -8.64 -3.49 5.35
CA ASP A 92 -9.76 -3.98 6.15
C ASP A 92 -11.06 -3.22 5.89
N PHE A 93 -12.17 -3.92 6.00
CA PHE A 93 -13.50 -3.35 5.90
C PHE A 93 -14.52 -4.20 6.66
N ASN A 94 -15.33 -3.53 7.49
CA ASN A 94 -16.49 -4.12 8.19
C ASN A 94 -16.17 -5.44 8.92
N GLY A 95 -15.02 -5.49 9.59
CA GLY A 95 -14.58 -6.66 10.37
C GLY A 95 -13.96 -7.78 9.54
N TYR A 96 -13.61 -7.51 8.29
CA TYR A 96 -12.90 -8.44 7.40
C TYR A 96 -11.60 -7.81 6.90
N LEU A 97 -10.57 -8.64 6.73
CA LEU A 97 -9.32 -8.30 6.06
C LEU A 97 -9.32 -8.90 4.66
N TYR A 98 -9.05 -8.08 3.67
CA TYR A 98 -8.84 -8.49 2.28
C TYR A 98 -7.34 -8.55 2.01
N ALA A 99 -6.91 -9.58 1.31
CA ALA A 99 -5.51 -9.79 0.95
C ALA A 99 -5.39 -10.21 -0.51
N VAL A 100 -4.41 -9.64 -1.19
CA VAL A 100 -4.03 -10.00 -2.56
C VAL A 100 -2.54 -10.30 -2.64
N CYS A 101 -2.10 -10.86 -3.76
CA CYS A 101 -0.72 -11.07 -4.10
C CYS A 101 -0.56 -10.85 -5.61
N ASP A 102 0.53 -10.20 -6.01
CA ASP A 102 0.76 -9.87 -7.43
C ASP A 102 1.47 -10.98 -8.20
N GLU A 103 1.91 -12.03 -7.56
CA GLU A 103 2.71 -13.06 -8.20
C GLU A 103 1.96 -14.37 -8.40
N ASN A 104 2.25 -14.98 -9.55
CA ASN A 104 1.83 -16.33 -9.92
C ASN A 104 0.31 -16.57 -9.87
N LEU A 105 -0.10 -17.81 -9.64
CA LEU A 105 -1.50 -18.20 -9.45
C LEU A 105 -1.87 -18.00 -7.98
N SER A 106 -2.31 -16.82 -7.68
CA SER A 106 -2.80 -16.42 -6.36
C SER A 106 -4.33 -16.29 -6.36
N SER A 107 -4.88 -15.49 -5.45
CA SER A 107 -6.32 -15.27 -5.30
C SER A 107 -6.58 -14.03 -4.45
N LEU A 108 -7.84 -13.58 -4.44
CA LEU A 108 -8.35 -12.76 -3.35
C LEU A 108 -8.64 -13.68 -2.15
N GLN A 109 -8.05 -13.36 -0.99
CA GLN A 109 -8.36 -13.98 0.29
C GLN A 109 -9.09 -13.00 1.19
N ILE A 110 -10.12 -13.46 1.91
CA ILE A 110 -10.86 -12.63 2.89
C ILE A 110 -10.88 -13.38 4.22
N PHE A 111 -10.43 -12.70 5.26
CA PHE A 111 -10.36 -13.23 6.62
C PHE A 111 -11.35 -12.53 7.53
N ASP A 112 -11.95 -13.29 8.45
CA ASP A 112 -12.86 -12.75 9.46
C ASP A 112 -12.08 -12.31 10.69
N LEU A 113 -11.95 -10.99 10.88
CA LEU A 113 -11.22 -10.38 11.98
C LEU A 113 -11.98 -10.38 13.32
N ARG A 114 -13.28 -10.68 13.30
CA ARG A 114 -14.15 -10.61 14.51
C ARG A 114 -13.83 -11.70 15.53
N TYR A 115 -13.05 -12.69 15.13
CA TYR A 115 -12.60 -13.77 16.00
C TYR A 115 -11.24 -13.52 16.66
N LEU A 116 -10.58 -12.36 16.34
CA LEU A 116 -9.33 -11.99 17.00
C LEU A 116 -9.55 -11.70 18.50
N PRO A 117 -8.59 -12.06 19.37
CA PRO A 117 -7.28 -12.64 19.07
C PRO A 117 -7.27 -14.18 18.95
N ASP A 118 -8.39 -14.86 19.14
CA ASP A 118 -8.43 -16.32 19.31
C ASP A 118 -8.19 -17.09 17.99
N SER A 119 -8.63 -16.53 16.87
CA SER A 119 -8.46 -17.11 15.53
C SER A 119 -8.69 -16.09 14.42
N ILE A 120 -8.34 -16.48 13.18
CA ILE A 120 -8.60 -15.70 11.97
C ILE A 120 -9.12 -16.61 10.86
N PRO A 121 -10.42 -16.90 10.81
CA PRO A 121 -11.02 -17.75 9.78
C PRO A 121 -10.83 -17.17 8.38
N LEU A 122 -10.35 -17.97 7.44
CA LEU A 122 -10.37 -17.67 6.00
C LEU A 122 -11.79 -17.98 5.49
N VAL A 123 -12.56 -16.95 5.14
CA VAL A 123 -13.97 -17.05 4.73
C VAL A 123 -14.17 -16.99 3.23
N TYR A 124 -13.16 -16.54 2.49
CA TYR A 124 -13.13 -16.53 1.02
C TYR A 124 -11.70 -16.74 0.53
N ASP A 125 -11.50 -17.63 -0.44
CA ASP A 125 -10.24 -17.87 -1.13
C ASP A 125 -10.56 -18.32 -2.55
N SER A 126 -10.53 -17.38 -3.51
CA SER A 126 -10.91 -17.69 -4.88
C SER A 126 -10.18 -16.79 -5.88
N ASP A 127 -9.79 -17.38 -7.00
CA ASP A 127 -9.21 -16.75 -8.18
C ASP A 127 -10.27 -16.35 -9.24
N SER A 128 -11.55 -16.60 -8.95
CA SER A 128 -12.64 -16.33 -9.90
C SER A 128 -12.82 -14.84 -10.23
N LEU A 129 -12.47 -13.94 -9.30
CA LEU A 129 -12.54 -12.49 -9.48
C LEU A 129 -11.15 -11.88 -9.70
N ILE A 130 -10.19 -12.31 -8.90
CA ILE A 130 -8.82 -11.80 -8.88
C ILE A 130 -7.89 -13.00 -8.80
N ILE A 131 -7.06 -13.20 -9.83
CA ILE A 131 -5.93 -14.14 -9.81
C ILE A 131 -4.75 -13.45 -9.13
N ARG A 132 -4.47 -12.19 -9.54
CA ARG A 132 -3.42 -11.34 -8.99
C ARG A 132 -3.89 -9.90 -8.97
N ALA A 133 -3.46 -9.16 -7.97
CA ALA A 133 -3.54 -7.70 -7.97
C ALA A 133 -2.31 -7.16 -7.26
N HIS A 134 -1.80 -6.02 -7.73
CA HIS A 134 -0.64 -5.38 -7.15
C HIS A 134 -1.01 -4.69 -5.84
N ASN A 135 -2.10 -3.92 -5.85
CA ASN A 135 -2.58 -3.15 -4.71
C ASN A 135 -4.12 -3.23 -4.60
N ILE A 136 -4.66 -3.05 -3.40
CA ILE A 136 -6.09 -2.86 -3.16
C ILE A 136 -6.33 -1.67 -2.24
N PHE A 137 -7.34 -0.88 -2.54
CA PHE A 137 -7.82 0.18 -1.65
C PHE A 137 -9.33 0.06 -1.44
N ILE A 138 -9.83 0.30 -0.22
CA ILE A 138 -11.26 0.22 0.05
C ILE A 138 -11.81 1.60 0.46
N ASP A 139 -12.74 2.13 -0.34
CA ASP A 139 -13.61 3.22 0.09
C ASP A 139 -14.63 2.67 1.08
N THR A 140 -14.29 2.75 2.36
CA THR A 140 -15.12 2.20 3.44
C THR A 140 -16.47 2.91 3.56
N ALA A 141 -16.57 4.17 3.13
CA ALA A 141 -17.81 4.95 3.15
C ALA A 141 -18.80 4.48 2.05
N LYS A 142 -18.29 3.87 0.99
CA LYS A 142 -19.07 3.42 -0.17
C LYS A 142 -19.13 1.91 -0.32
N ALA A 143 -18.45 1.17 0.55
CA ALA A 143 -18.32 -0.28 0.46
C ALA A 143 -17.82 -0.73 -0.93
N LYS A 144 -16.73 -0.11 -1.42
CA LYS A 144 -16.13 -0.42 -2.72
C LYS A 144 -14.64 -0.72 -2.56
N MET A 145 -14.19 -1.82 -3.14
CA MET A 145 -12.77 -2.16 -3.25
C MET A 145 -12.28 -1.83 -4.67
N TYR A 146 -11.17 -1.14 -4.74
CA TYR A 146 -10.42 -0.83 -5.95
C TYR A 146 -9.19 -1.71 -5.98
N ALA A 147 -9.07 -2.58 -6.97
CA ALA A 147 -7.92 -3.46 -7.15
C ALA A 147 -7.12 -2.99 -8.36
N CYS A 148 -5.85 -2.66 -8.13
CA CYS A 148 -4.94 -2.06 -9.10
C CYS A 148 -4.09 -3.13 -9.79
N ALA A 149 -3.76 -2.94 -11.07
CA ALA A 149 -2.96 -3.86 -11.89
C ALA A 149 -3.46 -5.31 -11.75
N VAL A 150 -4.74 -5.52 -12.01
CA VAL A 150 -5.43 -6.77 -11.68
C VAL A 150 -5.47 -7.74 -12.85
N SER A 151 -5.07 -8.99 -12.62
CA SER A 151 -5.27 -10.11 -13.54
C SER A 151 -6.48 -10.94 -13.09
N THR A 152 -7.38 -11.19 -14.01
CA THR A 152 -8.61 -11.98 -13.81
C THR A 152 -8.65 -13.16 -14.79
N PRO A 153 -9.57 -14.12 -14.65
CA PRO A 153 -9.78 -15.15 -15.67
C PRO A 153 -10.14 -14.59 -17.08
N MET A 154 -10.61 -13.34 -17.14
CA MET A 154 -10.98 -12.68 -18.41
C MET A 154 -9.83 -11.84 -19.01
N GLY A 155 -8.73 -11.64 -18.29
CA GLY A 155 -7.58 -10.85 -18.73
C GLY A 155 -7.06 -9.89 -17.67
N PHE A 156 -6.13 -9.04 -18.11
CA PHE A 156 -5.57 -7.96 -17.30
C PHE A 156 -6.42 -6.70 -17.43
N HIS A 157 -6.58 -5.98 -16.31
CA HIS A 157 -7.18 -4.65 -16.25
C HIS A 157 -6.27 -3.71 -15.47
N ALA A 158 -6.20 -2.45 -15.89
CA ALA A 158 -5.43 -1.44 -15.16
C ALA A 158 -5.98 -1.26 -13.73
N MET A 159 -7.29 -1.28 -13.56
CA MET A 159 -7.95 -1.30 -12.25
C MET A 159 -9.37 -1.88 -12.38
N ASN A 160 -9.80 -2.65 -11.38
CA ASN A 160 -11.18 -3.10 -11.22
C ASN A 160 -11.79 -2.56 -9.93
N VAL A 161 -13.10 -2.29 -9.96
CA VAL A 161 -13.88 -1.89 -8.79
C VAL A 161 -14.89 -2.96 -8.45
N TYR A 162 -14.94 -3.34 -7.17
CA TYR A 162 -15.83 -4.37 -6.64
C TYR A 162 -16.74 -3.78 -5.57
N ASP A 163 -18.04 -4.11 -5.64
CA ASP A 163 -19.02 -3.83 -4.58
C ASP A 163 -18.80 -4.78 -3.40
N LEU A 164 -18.75 -4.22 -2.19
CA LEU A 164 -18.57 -4.92 -0.93
C LEU A 164 -19.79 -4.83 0.00
N ASN A 165 -20.99 -4.51 -0.50
CA ASN A 165 -22.20 -4.55 0.33
C ASN A 165 -22.44 -5.93 0.98
N ASN A 166 -22.00 -6.99 0.33
CA ASN A 166 -21.75 -8.28 0.97
C ASN A 166 -20.23 -8.51 1.08
N PRO A 167 -19.62 -8.26 2.27
CA PRO A 167 -18.17 -8.28 2.43
C PRO A 167 -17.49 -9.60 2.06
N THR A 168 -18.19 -10.71 2.19
CA THR A 168 -17.65 -12.05 1.89
C THR A 168 -17.98 -12.54 0.47
N ASN A 169 -18.63 -11.71 -0.33
CA ASN A 169 -18.99 -12.03 -1.71
C ASN A 169 -18.87 -10.80 -2.62
N PRO A 170 -17.65 -10.29 -2.86
CA PRO A 170 -17.42 -9.14 -3.73
C PRO A 170 -18.02 -9.33 -5.13
N GLN A 171 -18.50 -8.23 -5.74
CA GLN A 171 -19.07 -8.26 -7.08
C GLN A 171 -18.36 -7.24 -7.96
N LEU A 172 -17.81 -7.65 -9.10
CA LEU A 172 -17.24 -6.72 -10.08
C LEU A 172 -18.32 -5.77 -10.60
N ILE A 173 -18.08 -4.45 -10.48
CA ILE A 173 -19.02 -3.42 -10.94
C ILE A 173 -18.44 -2.49 -12.00
N TYR A 174 -17.12 -2.39 -12.12
CA TYR A 174 -16.46 -1.55 -13.11
C TYR A 174 -15.04 -2.02 -13.37
N SER A 175 -14.58 -1.90 -14.63
CA SER A 175 -13.18 -2.04 -15.03
C SER A 175 -12.72 -0.72 -15.66
N TYR A 176 -11.56 -0.24 -15.26
CA TYR A 176 -10.91 0.96 -15.77
C TYR A 176 -9.67 0.57 -16.56
N ASP A 177 -9.66 0.92 -17.85
CA ASP A 177 -8.60 0.60 -18.80
C ASP A 177 -8.24 1.79 -19.68
N ASP A 178 -8.54 3.03 -19.22
CA ASP A 178 -8.19 4.26 -19.94
C ASP A 178 -6.69 4.59 -19.85
N VAL A 179 -5.94 3.85 -19.00
CA VAL A 179 -4.48 3.87 -18.88
C VAL A 179 -3.94 2.46 -18.98
N GLY A 180 -2.64 2.31 -19.28
CA GLY A 180 -2.01 1.00 -19.38
C GLY A 180 -1.82 0.31 -18.02
N HIS A 181 -1.68 1.10 -16.94
CA HIS A 181 -1.36 0.60 -15.60
C HIS A 181 -1.81 1.58 -14.52
N VAL A 182 -2.55 1.10 -13.52
CA VAL A 182 -2.73 1.79 -12.24
C VAL A 182 -1.93 1.01 -11.21
N HIS A 183 -0.89 1.63 -10.66
CA HIS A 183 -0.01 0.98 -9.70
C HIS A 183 -0.66 0.94 -8.32
N ASP A 184 -1.15 2.08 -7.86
CA ASP A 184 -1.80 2.27 -6.57
C ASP A 184 -2.95 3.27 -6.67
N ALA A 185 -3.89 3.24 -5.73
CA ALA A 185 -5.01 4.16 -5.67
C ALA A 185 -5.31 4.58 -4.24
N TYR A 186 -5.49 5.88 -4.02
CA TYR A 186 -6.13 6.39 -2.81
C TYR A 186 -7.56 6.79 -3.11
N VAL A 187 -8.54 6.33 -2.34
CA VAL A 187 -9.95 6.58 -2.64
C VAL A 187 -10.72 7.12 -1.43
N TYR A 188 -11.57 8.10 -1.66
CA TYR A 188 -12.56 8.56 -0.68
C TYR A 188 -13.83 9.08 -1.36
N ASN A 189 -14.99 8.75 -0.80
CA ASN A 189 -16.29 9.21 -1.28
C ASN A 189 -16.46 9.10 -2.81
N ASP A 190 -16.15 7.92 -3.36
CA ASP A 190 -16.23 7.63 -4.80
C ASP A 190 -15.26 8.46 -5.68
N THR A 191 -14.30 9.17 -5.09
CA THR A 191 -13.23 9.87 -5.80
C THR A 191 -11.93 9.11 -5.62
N ALA A 192 -11.33 8.65 -6.72
CA ALA A 192 -10.09 7.88 -6.73
C ALA A 192 -8.94 8.68 -7.35
N PHE A 193 -7.85 8.79 -6.62
CA PHE A 193 -6.56 9.28 -7.06
C PHE A 193 -5.75 8.06 -7.50
N LEU A 194 -5.48 7.96 -8.80
CA LEU A 194 -4.84 6.81 -9.41
C LEU A 194 -3.40 7.15 -9.76
N ASN A 195 -2.47 6.41 -9.17
CA ASN A 195 -1.04 6.53 -9.47
C ASN A 195 -0.74 5.63 -10.68
N CYS A 196 -0.55 6.23 -11.86
CA CYS A 196 -0.56 5.54 -13.15
C CYS A 196 0.84 5.42 -13.77
N ALA A 197 1.86 5.14 -12.96
CA ALA A 197 3.23 4.95 -13.42
C ALA A 197 3.70 6.09 -14.36
N ALA A 198 4.17 5.77 -15.55
CA ALA A 198 4.64 6.76 -16.52
C ALA A 198 3.54 7.74 -17.02
N GLU A 199 2.26 7.41 -16.82
CA GLU A 199 1.14 8.29 -17.22
C GLU A 199 0.82 9.36 -16.16
N GLY A 200 1.44 9.29 -14.97
CA GLY A 200 1.28 10.27 -13.89
C GLY A 200 0.03 10.03 -13.05
N LEU A 201 -0.54 11.10 -12.48
CA LEU A 201 -1.72 11.03 -11.63
C LEU A 201 -2.99 11.24 -12.45
N LYS A 202 -3.98 10.38 -12.26
CA LYS A 202 -5.35 10.57 -12.75
C LYS A 202 -6.30 10.63 -11.57
N VAL A 203 -7.29 11.51 -11.65
CA VAL A 203 -8.35 11.58 -10.63
C VAL A 203 -9.68 11.30 -11.30
N ILE A 204 -10.35 10.25 -10.87
CA ILE A 204 -11.66 9.85 -11.41
C ILE A 204 -12.72 9.87 -10.31
N LYS A 205 -13.96 10.05 -10.70
CA LYS A 205 -15.10 10.06 -9.78
C LYS A 205 -16.24 9.22 -10.31
N SER A 206 -16.82 8.42 -9.44
CA SER A 206 -18.02 7.66 -9.75
C SER A 206 -19.22 8.58 -10.00
N THR A 207 -19.91 8.38 -11.09
CA THR A 207 -21.20 9.05 -11.41
C THR A 207 -22.39 8.18 -11.03
N ASN A 208 -22.18 6.87 -10.98
CA ASN A 208 -23.07 5.84 -10.48
C ASN A 208 -22.23 4.57 -10.15
N ASN A 209 -22.84 3.51 -9.70
CA ASN A 209 -22.11 2.31 -9.27
C ASN A 209 -21.20 1.66 -10.33
N SER A 210 -21.41 1.94 -11.62
CA SER A 210 -20.68 1.30 -12.71
C SER A 210 -20.15 2.28 -13.77
N SER A 211 -20.03 3.57 -13.42
CA SER A 211 -19.57 4.59 -14.35
C SER A 211 -18.71 5.63 -13.64
N TYR A 212 -17.60 5.97 -14.24
CA TYR A 212 -16.64 6.95 -13.73
C TYR A 212 -16.32 7.99 -14.79
N ILE A 213 -15.99 9.19 -14.37
CA ILE A 213 -15.49 10.28 -15.21
C ILE A 213 -14.16 10.77 -14.66
N GLN A 214 -13.25 11.15 -15.53
CA GLN A 214 -12.02 11.85 -15.12
C GLN A 214 -12.38 13.28 -14.71
N ILE A 215 -11.88 13.73 -13.55
CA ILE A 215 -12.14 15.05 -12.98
C ILE A 215 -10.85 15.81 -12.68
N GLY A 216 -9.68 15.19 -12.90
CA GLY A 216 -8.38 15.82 -12.74
C GLY A 216 -7.26 14.95 -13.27
N GLU A 217 -6.13 15.58 -13.56
CA GLU A 217 -4.90 14.87 -13.92
C GLU A 217 -3.66 15.73 -13.65
N LEU A 218 -2.53 15.06 -13.44
CA LEU A 218 -1.21 15.67 -13.43
C LEU A 218 -0.24 14.72 -14.15
N ASN A 219 -0.01 14.97 -15.43
CA ASN A 219 0.83 14.13 -16.29
C ASN A 219 2.18 14.75 -16.65
N ILE A 220 2.39 16.05 -16.34
CA ILE A 220 3.64 16.78 -16.50
C ILE A 220 3.92 17.52 -15.20
N TYR A 221 5.02 17.17 -14.53
CA TYR A 221 5.44 17.81 -13.28
C TYR A 221 6.95 17.71 -13.11
N PRO A 222 7.54 18.54 -12.24
CA PRO A 222 8.97 18.51 -11.96
C PRO A 222 9.42 17.14 -11.45
N ASP A 223 10.57 16.68 -11.90
CA ASP A 223 11.21 15.45 -11.44
C ASP A 223 10.32 14.19 -11.59
N LYS A 224 9.53 14.17 -12.65
CA LYS A 224 8.62 13.06 -12.97
C LYS A 224 9.37 11.79 -13.31
N ASP A 225 8.88 10.67 -12.77
CA ASP A 225 9.29 9.32 -13.15
C ASP A 225 8.12 8.33 -13.02
N TYR A 226 8.32 7.23 -12.31
CA TYR A 226 7.32 6.17 -12.11
C TYR A 226 6.40 6.54 -10.94
N ASN A 227 5.23 7.14 -11.24
CA ASN A 227 4.23 7.49 -10.23
C ASN A 227 3.66 6.24 -9.58
N HIS A 228 4.12 5.98 -8.35
CA HIS A 228 3.95 4.72 -7.64
C HIS A 228 2.76 4.75 -6.69
N SER A 229 2.77 5.65 -5.72
CA SER A 229 1.81 5.69 -4.63
C SER A 229 1.50 7.11 -4.19
N GLY A 230 0.47 7.27 -3.37
CA GLY A 230 0.19 8.56 -2.76
C GLY A 230 -0.94 8.53 -1.75
N TRP A 231 -1.04 9.60 -0.97
CA TRP A 231 -2.02 9.75 0.08
C TRP A 231 -2.49 11.18 0.24
N ILE A 232 -3.79 11.39 0.50
CA ILE A 232 -4.36 12.72 0.72
C ILE A 232 -4.49 13.03 2.21
N ASN A 233 -4.29 14.30 2.59
CA ASN A 233 -4.48 14.76 3.96
C ASN A 233 -5.97 14.78 4.37
N ASP A 234 -6.26 14.98 5.66
CA ASP A 234 -7.64 14.98 6.19
C ASP A 234 -8.50 16.10 5.59
N SER A 235 -7.93 17.28 5.28
CA SER A 235 -8.64 18.40 4.66
C SER A 235 -8.93 18.21 3.17
N LYS A 236 -8.37 17.18 2.53
CA LYS A 236 -8.53 16.87 1.11
C LYS A 236 -8.00 17.96 0.17
N THR A 237 -6.98 18.67 0.61
CA THR A 237 -6.34 19.75 -0.15
C THR A 237 -4.90 19.47 -0.55
N THR A 238 -4.23 18.55 0.17
CA THR A 238 -2.84 18.19 -0.08
C THR A 238 -2.71 16.69 -0.33
N TYR A 239 -2.11 16.33 -1.45
CA TYR A 239 -1.78 14.94 -1.83
C TYR A 239 -0.25 14.79 -1.87
N LEU A 240 0.28 13.82 -1.17
CA LEU A 240 1.67 13.42 -1.32
C LEU A 240 1.76 12.32 -2.35
N MET A 241 2.66 12.46 -3.31
CA MET A 241 2.83 11.55 -4.43
C MET A 241 4.27 11.09 -4.51
N CYS A 242 4.50 9.79 -4.52
CA CYS A 242 5.80 9.16 -4.61
C CYS A 242 6.05 8.67 -6.05
N ASP A 243 7.19 9.04 -6.62
CA ASP A 243 7.72 8.41 -7.83
C ASP A 243 8.80 7.41 -7.41
N GLU A 244 8.58 6.13 -7.64
CA GLU A 244 9.48 5.03 -7.26
C GLU A 244 10.64 4.92 -8.25
N ALA A 245 11.59 5.84 -8.14
CA ALA A 245 12.79 5.84 -8.95
C ALA A 245 13.95 6.46 -8.17
N LEU A 246 15.18 6.11 -8.60
CA LEU A 246 16.41 6.60 -7.97
C LEU A 246 16.51 8.13 -8.02
N GLY A 247 16.83 8.73 -6.89
CA GLY A 247 17.04 10.17 -6.75
C GLY A 247 15.79 11.01 -6.93
N LYS A 248 14.60 10.45 -6.72
CA LYS A 248 13.34 11.20 -6.84
C LYS A 248 12.84 11.66 -5.48
N ASP A 249 12.28 12.87 -5.48
CA ASP A 249 11.61 13.44 -4.31
C ASP A 249 10.12 13.12 -4.28
N VAL A 250 9.54 13.15 -3.09
CA VAL A 250 8.09 13.10 -2.91
C VAL A 250 7.48 14.44 -3.29
N LYS A 251 6.48 14.43 -4.17
CA LYS A 251 5.77 15.63 -4.60
C LYS A 251 4.66 15.98 -3.62
N VAL A 252 4.67 17.23 -3.13
CA VAL A 252 3.57 17.79 -2.35
C VAL A 252 2.64 18.52 -3.30
N LEU A 253 1.46 17.97 -3.53
CA LEU A 253 0.49 18.51 -4.48
C LEU A 253 -0.61 19.30 -3.76
N ASP A 254 -0.94 20.48 -4.29
CA ASP A 254 -2.20 21.15 -4.02
C ASP A 254 -3.28 20.54 -4.94
N VAL A 255 -4.29 19.93 -4.32
CA VAL A 255 -5.40 19.27 -4.99
C VAL A 255 -6.76 19.87 -4.61
N ALA A 256 -6.76 21.09 -4.06
CA ALA A 256 -7.98 21.80 -3.71
C ALA A 256 -8.84 22.11 -4.95
N ASP A 257 -8.21 22.40 -6.09
CA ASP A 257 -8.84 22.43 -7.40
C ASP A 257 -8.28 21.32 -8.28
N LEU A 258 -9.08 20.31 -8.55
CA LEU A 258 -8.68 19.18 -9.38
C LEU A 258 -8.53 19.52 -10.87
N ASN A 259 -9.04 20.68 -11.33
CA ASN A 259 -8.80 21.17 -12.70
C ASN A 259 -7.43 21.85 -12.83
N ASP A 260 -6.76 22.15 -11.73
CA ASP A 260 -5.46 22.84 -11.69
C ASP A 260 -4.56 22.28 -10.55
N ILE A 261 -4.21 21.01 -10.65
CA ILE A 261 -3.34 20.33 -9.68
C ILE A 261 -1.92 20.88 -9.79
N GLN A 262 -1.34 21.37 -8.69
CA GLN A 262 -0.04 22.04 -8.65
C GLN A 262 0.94 21.33 -7.71
N VAL A 263 2.21 21.18 -8.14
CA VAL A 263 3.32 20.80 -7.25
C VAL A 263 3.74 22.03 -6.46
N LYS A 264 3.58 22.00 -5.13
CA LYS A 264 3.94 23.10 -4.22
C LYS A 264 5.32 22.96 -3.60
N ALA A 265 5.76 21.72 -3.35
CA ALA A 265 7.05 21.43 -2.75
C ALA A 265 7.52 20.02 -3.12
N LEU A 266 8.79 19.79 -2.87
CA LEU A 266 9.43 18.48 -2.94
C LEU A 266 9.97 18.14 -1.55
N LEU A 267 9.80 16.86 -1.12
CA LEU A 267 10.35 16.35 0.14
C LEU A 267 11.35 15.24 -0.19
N ASN A 268 12.53 15.33 0.41
CA ASN A 268 13.55 14.29 0.32
C ASN A 268 13.89 13.71 1.70
N SER A 269 14.59 12.61 1.74
CA SER A 269 14.89 11.92 2.99
C SER A 269 15.98 12.55 3.84
N GLU A 270 16.80 13.44 3.33
CA GLU A 270 18.00 14.01 3.98
C GLU A 270 18.99 12.97 4.57
N MET A 271 18.77 11.67 4.33
CA MET A 271 19.45 10.54 5.00
C MET A 271 20.51 9.90 4.11
N GLY A 272 21.13 10.44 3.26
CA GLY A 272 22.16 9.74 2.54
C GLY A 272 22.46 10.30 1.15
N ASP A 273 22.77 9.41 0.25
CA ASP A 273 23.04 9.74 -1.13
C ASP A 273 21.72 10.01 -1.84
N GLU A 274 21.45 11.29 -2.13
CA GLU A 274 20.25 11.69 -2.86
C GLU A 274 20.08 10.90 -4.17
N GLU A 275 21.19 10.48 -4.80
CA GLU A 275 21.13 9.70 -6.04
C GLU A 275 20.63 8.26 -5.86
N SER A 276 20.70 7.70 -4.64
CA SER A 276 20.24 6.33 -4.33
C SER A 276 18.91 6.26 -3.57
N SER A 277 18.40 7.41 -3.15
CA SER A 277 17.13 7.51 -2.42
C SER A 277 15.94 7.16 -3.33
N VAL A 278 15.03 6.30 -2.85
CA VAL A 278 13.83 5.89 -3.59
C VAL A 278 12.61 6.00 -2.67
N PRO A 279 11.73 6.99 -2.86
CA PRO A 279 10.48 7.05 -2.13
C PRO A 279 9.52 5.96 -2.62
N HIS A 280 8.86 5.26 -1.69
CA HIS A 280 8.01 4.12 -2.05
C HIS A 280 6.56 4.37 -1.65
N ASN A 281 6.16 4.13 -0.40
CA ASN A 281 4.80 4.31 0.06
C ASN A 281 4.67 5.43 1.09
N VAL A 282 3.53 6.11 1.09
CA VAL A 282 3.21 7.18 2.03
C VAL A 282 1.86 6.96 2.68
N ILE A 283 1.78 7.21 3.98
CA ILE A 283 0.53 7.30 4.74
C ILE A 283 0.51 8.64 5.49
N ILE A 284 -0.58 9.39 5.37
CA ILE A 284 -0.77 10.62 6.14
C ILE A 284 -1.76 10.36 7.28
N ARG A 285 -1.39 10.80 8.49
CA ARG A 285 -2.28 10.84 9.65
C ARG A 285 -2.21 12.22 10.29
N LYS A 286 -3.29 12.96 10.25
CA LYS A 286 -3.32 14.39 10.61
C LYS A 286 -2.33 15.17 9.74
N ASN A 287 -1.33 15.79 10.35
CA ASN A 287 -0.30 16.57 9.67
C ASN A 287 1.06 15.85 9.64
N ILE A 288 1.08 14.55 9.86
CA ILE A 288 2.31 13.76 9.84
C ILE A 288 2.22 12.78 8.66
N ALA A 289 3.24 12.81 7.83
CA ALA A 289 3.46 11.87 6.75
C ALA A 289 4.50 10.81 7.17
N TYR A 290 4.16 9.56 6.99
CA TYR A 290 5.02 8.40 7.20
C TYR A 290 5.35 7.83 5.83
N LEU A 291 6.63 7.83 5.48
CA LEU A 291 7.11 7.40 4.19
C LEU A 291 8.08 6.24 4.32
N SER A 292 7.89 5.21 3.54
CA SER A 292 8.89 4.17 3.35
C SER A 292 9.82 4.57 2.20
N TYR A 293 11.11 4.58 2.49
CA TYR A 293 12.17 4.71 1.49
C TYR A 293 12.96 3.41 1.45
N TYR A 294 13.49 3.04 0.30
CA TYR A 294 14.21 1.78 0.14
C TYR A 294 15.41 1.67 1.09
N HIS A 295 16.42 2.50 0.91
CA HIS A 295 17.65 2.45 1.70
C HIS A 295 17.62 3.37 2.91
N ASP A 296 16.80 4.41 2.86
CA ASP A 296 16.72 5.42 3.92
C ASP A 296 15.72 5.03 5.04
N GLY A 297 14.99 3.92 4.86
CA GLY A 297 14.06 3.39 5.85
C GLY A 297 12.79 4.21 6.02
N LEU A 298 12.26 4.26 7.24
CA LEU A 298 11.06 5.04 7.56
C LEU A 298 11.42 6.51 7.80
N GLN A 299 10.90 7.38 6.97
CA GLN A 299 10.99 8.83 7.12
C GLN A 299 9.67 9.41 7.61
N ILE A 300 9.73 10.37 8.53
CA ILE A 300 8.55 10.98 9.15
C ILE A 300 8.64 12.50 9.00
N PHE A 301 7.66 13.10 8.32
CA PHE A 301 7.62 14.53 8.04
C PHE A 301 6.42 15.19 8.70
N ASP A 302 6.63 16.37 9.29
CA ASP A 302 5.55 17.29 9.66
C ASP A 302 5.16 18.12 8.43
N ILE A 303 3.96 17.91 7.92
CA ILE A 303 3.41 18.60 6.75
C ILE A 303 2.40 19.70 7.11
N SER A 304 2.38 20.16 8.35
CA SER A 304 1.45 21.20 8.81
C SER A 304 1.60 22.55 8.09
N ASN A 305 2.77 22.83 7.52
CA ASN A 305 3.09 24.07 6.81
C ASN A 305 3.34 23.86 5.30
N SER A 306 2.86 22.75 4.74
CA SER A 306 3.08 22.40 3.33
C SER A 306 2.09 23.04 2.34
N THR A 307 1.33 24.07 2.79
CA THR A 307 0.39 24.84 1.95
C THR A 307 0.87 26.24 1.69
#